data_c2125d0698f5061e29c7f4cc8e083fb6
#
_entry.id   c2125d0698f5061e29c7f4cc8e083fb6
#
_cell.length_a   1.000
_cell.length_b   1.000
_cell.length_c   1.000
_cell.angle_alpha   90.00
_cell.angle_beta   90.00
_cell.angle_gamma   90.00
#
_symmetry.space_group_name_H-M   'P 1'
#
loop_
_entity.id
_entity.type
_entity.pdbx_description
1 polymer ?
#
loop_
_entity_poly.entity_id
_entity_poly.type
_entity_poly.pdbx_seq_one_letter_code
_entity_poly.pdbx_strand_id
1 'polypeptide(L)'
;MTIQEQIAGLKDRIKSIETKKNITQLKIEHDELEKKSSEPNFWSNNEEAQGTMQKIGDMKSEILEVENLVKKITDIESLLDDDAVKLSQVLSKKSQDDTNENKEIIKMITEEIEKLEREVEVAETSTFLSGK
;
A
#
# COMPACT_ATOMS: atom_id res chain seq x y z
N MET A 1 -10.28 11.71 -16.79
CA MET A 1 -9.66 10.44 -16.35
C MET A 1 -10.66 9.63 -15.55
N THR A 2 -10.86 8.39 -15.90
CA THR A 2 -11.79 7.53 -15.18
C THR A 2 -11.17 7.06 -13.87
N ILE A 3 -12.04 6.61 -12.95
CA ILE A 3 -11.58 6.06 -11.67
C ILE A 3 -10.66 4.84 -11.91
N GLN A 4 -11.03 4.01 -12.87
CA GLN A 4 -10.24 2.83 -13.23
C GLN A 4 -8.85 3.21 -13.73
N GLU A 5 -8.75 4.26 -14.53
CA GLU A 5 -7.47 4.76 -15.00
C GLU A 5 -6.63 5.32 -13.85
N GLN A 6 -7.26 6.02 -12.91
CA GLN A 6 -6.59 6.53 -11.72
C GLN A 6 -6.03 5.39 -10.87
N ILE A 7 -6.80 4.34 -10.68
CA ILE A 7 -6.38 3.16 -9.93
C ILE A 7 -5.21 2.47 -10.62
N ALA A 8 -5.29 2.30 -11.94
CA ALA A 8 -4.22 1.67 -12.71
C ALA A 8 -2.92 2.48 -12.59
N GLY A 9 -3.02 3.81 -12.67
CA GLY A 9 -1.88 4.69 -12.51
C GLY A 9 -1.26 4.58 -11.13
N LEU A 10 -2.09 4.54 -10.08
CA LEU A 10 -1.61 4.38 -8.71
C LEU A 10 -0.94 3.02 -8.50
N LYS A 11 -1.50 1.96 -9.07
CA LYS A 11 -0.89 0.63 -9.02
C LYS A 11 0.51 0.64 -9.60
N ASP A 12 0.66 1.26 -10.75
CA ASP A 12 1.97 1.37 -11.41
C ASP A 12 2.96 2.14 -10.55
N ARG A 13 2.49 3.22 -9.94
CA ARG A 13 3.33 4.04 -9.05
C ARG A 13 3.76 3.24 -7.83
N ILE A 14 2.84 2.49 -7.22
CA ILE A 14 3.14 1.66 -6.06
C ILE A 14 4.14 0.57 -6.43
N LYS A 15 3.96 -0.08 -7.58
CA LYS A 15 4.91 -1.07 -8.09
C LYS A 15 6.30 -0.47 -8.27
N SER A 16 6.35 0.75 -8.78
CA SER A 16 7.61 1.47 -8.96
C SER A 16 8.31 1.70 -7.63
N ILE A 17 7.54 2.07 -6.60
CA ILE A 17 8.07 2.25 -5.24
C ILE A 17 8.63 0.93 -4.71
N GLU A 18 7.88 -0.16 -4.88
CA GLU A 18 8.33 -1.50 -4.46
C GLU A 18 9.67 -1.86 -5.10
N THR A 19 9.79 -1.59 -6.39
CA THR A 19 11.00 -1.88 -7.14
C THR A 19 12.17 -1.02 -6.68
N LYS A 20 11.93 0.27 -6.50
CA LYS A 20 12.98 1.22 -6.08
C LYS A 20 13.47 0.94 -4.67
N LYS A 21 12.57 0.60 -3.77
CA LYS A 21 12.93 0.22 -2.40
C LYS A 21 13.45 -1.20 -2.30
N ASN A 22 13.28 -1.99 -3.37
CA ASN A 22 13.70 -3.38 -3.40
C ASN A 22 13.09 -4.15 -2.23
N ILE A 23 11.76 -4.07 -2.14
CA ILE A 23 11.00 -4.63 -1.01
C ILE A 23 11.22 -6.13 -0.85
N THR A 24 11.35 -6.86 -1.98
CA THR A 24 11.61 -8.29 -1.94
C THR A 24 12.90 -8.59 -1.19
N GLN A 25 13.95 -7.84 -1.49
CA GLN A 25 15.25 -7.99 -0.82
C GLN A 25 15.14 -7.59 0.66
N LEU A 26 14.42 -6.51 0.95
CA LEU A 26 14.21 -6.08 2.33
C LEU A 26 13.52 -7.15 3.15
N LYS A 27 12.52 -7.83 2.58
CA LYS A 27 11.83 -8.92 3.25
C LYS A 27 12.78 -10.08 3.56
N ILE A 28 13.62 -10.44 2.62
CA ILE A 28 14.61 -11.50 2.79
C ILE A 28 15.59 -11.13 3.91
N GLU A 29 16.15 -9.94 3.86
CA GLU A 29 17.08 -9.44 4.87
C GLU A 29 16.43 -9.36 6.25
N HIS A 30 15.20 -8.88 6.29
CA HIS A 30 14.42 -8.79 7.53
C HIS A 30 14.26 -10.17 8.17
N ASP A 31 13.89 -11.17 7.37
CA ASP A 31 13.70 -12.53 7.87
C ASP A 31 15.02 -13.14 8.38
N GLU A 32 16.10 -12.89 7.65
CA GLU A 32 17.43 -13.36 8.05
C GLU A 32 17.86 -12.75 9.38
N LEU A 33 17.64 -11.46 9.54
CA LEU A 33 17.99 -10.76 10.78
C LEU A 33 17.10 -11.20 11.95
N GLU A 34 15.82 -11.47 11.69
CA GLU A 34 14.92 -11.99 12.72
C GLU A 34 15.39 -13.37 13.22
N LYS A 35 15.79 -14.24 12.29
CA LYS A 35 16.33 -15.55 12.65
C LYS A 35 17.58 -15.41 13.50
N LYS A 36 18.45 -14.47 13.11
CA LYS A 36 19.68 -14.18 13.84
C LYS A 36 19.36 -13.74 15.26
N SER A 37 18.34 -12.89 15.42
CA SER A 37 17.95 -12.40 16.74
C SER A 37 17.37 -13.48 17.64
N SER A 38 16.96 -14.61 17.07
CA SER A 38 16.47 -15.77 17.82
C SER A 38 17.58 -16.65 18.35
N GLU A 39 18.80 -16.47 17.88
CA GLU A 39 19.94 -17.28 18.34
C GLU A 39 20.35 -16.90 19.75
N PRO A 40 20.73 -17.91 20.59
CA PRO A 40 21.09 -17.63 21.98
C PRO A 40 22.26 -16.66 22.13
N ASN A 41 23.23 -16.73 21.20
CA ASN A 41 24.43 -15.91 21.27
C ASN A 41 24.24 -14.48 20.77
N PHE A 42 23.07 -14.21 20.16
CA PHE A 42 22.77 -12.89 19.58
C PHE A 42 22.94 -11.77 20.61
N TRP A 43 22.44 -12.00 21.83
CA TRP A 43 22.41 -10.99 22.89
C TRP A 43 23.73 -10.88 23.65
N SER A 44 24.73 -11.71 23.35
CA SER A 44 26.03 -11.61 24.04
C SER A 44 26.77 -10.31 23.72
N ASN A 45 26.54 -9.73 22.55
CA ASN A 45 27.02 -8.39 22.24
C ASN A 45 25.82 -7.45 22.19
N ASN A 46 25.60 -6.71 23.27
CA ASN A 46 24.41 -5.88 23.44
C ASN A 46 24.33 -4.75 22.43
N GLU A 47 25.45 -4.09 22.15
CA GLU A 47 25.47 -2.99 21.18
C GLU A 47 25.13 -3.45 19.79
N GLU A 48 25.71 -4.56 19.36
CA GLU A 48 25.45 -5.15 18.06
C GLU A 48 24.00 -5.61 17.96
N ALA A 49 23.50 -6.22 19.02
CA ALA A 49 22.11 -6.67 19.08
C ALA A 49 21.13 -5.50 18.96
N GLN A 50 21.38 -4.40 19.67
CA GLN A 50 20.54 -3.21 19.57
C GLN A 50 20.55 -2.62 18.17
N GLY A 51 21.71 -2.54 17.54
CA GLY A 51 21.84 -2.03 16.18
C GLY A 51 21.09 -2.90 15.18
N THR A 52 21.17 -4.22 15.35
CA THR A 52 20.44 -5.16 14.50
C THR A 52 18.94 -5.04 14.69
N MET A 53 18.48 -4.91 15.92
CA MET A 53 17.05 -4.75 16.19
C MET A 53 16.51 -3.47 15.60
N GLN A 54 17.31 -2.40 15.61
CA GLN A 54 16.93 -1.14 14.99
C GLN A 54 16.80 -1.31 13.47
N LYS A 55 17.72 -2.03 12.84
CA LYS A 55 17.64 -2.31 11.40
C LYS A 55 16.39 -3.11 11.06
N ILE A 56 16.09 -4.12 11.89
CA ILE A 56 14.88 -4.93 11.70
C ILE A 56 13.65 -4.04 11.74
N GLY A 57 13.58 -3.15 12.72
CA GLY A 57 12.47 -2.21 12.86
C GLY A 57 12.34 -1.27 11.67
N ASP A 58 13.45 -0.74 11.19
CA ASP A 58 13.48 0.18 10.05
C ASP A 58 13.03 -0.55 8.77
N MET A 59 13.53 -1.76 8.54
CA MET A 59 13.15 -2.57 7.40
C MET A 59 11.66 -2.92 7.44
N LYS A 60 11.18 -3.32 8.61
CA LYS A 60 9.78 -3.65 8.81
C LYS A 60 8.90 -2.44 8.53
N SER A 61 9.31 -1.26 8.99
CA SER A 61 8.58 -0.03 8.77
C SER A 61 8.43 0.27 7.27
N GLU A 62 9.51 0.15 6.51
CA GLU A 62 9.48 0.37 5.06
C GLU A 62 8.62 -0.65 4.34
N ILE A 63 8.74 -1.92 4.74
CA ILE A 63 7.94 -3.00 4.16
C ILE A 63 6.46 -2.75 4.42
N LEU A 64 6.10 -2.41 5.66
CA LEU A 64 4.72 -2.15 6.04
C LEU A 64 4.14 -0.95 5.32
N GLU A 65 4.94 0.10 5.13
CA GLU A 65 4.50 1.28 4.40
C GLU A 65 4.03 0.91 2.99
N VAL A 66 4.86 0.14 2.27
CA VAL A 66 4.52 -0.28 0.92
C VAL A 66 3.37 -1.28 0.93
N GLU A 67 3.37 -2.23 1.85
CA GLU A 67 2.29 -3.21 1.97
C GLU A 67 0.95 -2.54 2.25
N ASN A 68 0.95 -1.48 3.06
CA ASN A 68 -0.26 -0.69 3.33
C ASN A 68 -0.78 -0.02 2.06
N LEU A 69 0.12 0.52 1.23
CA LEU A 69 -0.26 1.11 -0.04
C LEU A 69 -0.90 0.08 -0.96
N VAL A 70 -0.29 -1.09 -1.06
CA VAL A 70 -0.81 -2.19 -1.88
C VAL A 70 -2.17 -2.63 -1.36
N LYS A 71 -2.31 -2.78 -0.05
CA LYS A 71 -3.57 -3.17 0.57
C LYS A 71 -4.67 -2.16 0.27
N LYS A 72 -4.36 -0.88 0.41
CA LYS A 72 -5.34 0.19 0.16
C LYS A 72 -5.82 0.21 -1.28
N ILE A 73 -4.90 0.08 -2.23
CA ILE A 73 -5.29 0.06 -3.64
C ILE A 73 -6.10 -1.21 -3.97
N THR A 74 -5.75 -2.33 -3.38
CA THR A 74 -6.49 -3.58 -3.55
C THR A 74 -7.90 -3.45 -2.97
N ASP A 75 -8.03 -2.84 -1.80
CA ASP A 75 -9.33 -2.60 -1.17
C ASP A 75 -10.21 -1.68 -2.03
N ILE A 76 -9.61 -0.64 -2.60
CA ILE A 76 -10.33 0.27 -3.50
C ILE A 76 -10.81 -0.48 -4.74
N GLU A 77 -9.97 -1.32 -5.31
CA GLU A 77 -10.34 -2.13 -6.47
C GLU A 77 -11.49 -3.08 -6.15
N SER A 78 -11.45 -3.71 -4.97
CA SER A 78 -12.51 -4.58 -4.50
C SER A 78 -13.83 -3.84 -4.38
N LEU A 79 -13.78 -2.65 -3.79
CA LEU A 79 -14.96 -1.79 -3.66
C LEU A 79 -15.51 -1.41 -5.02
N LEU A 80 -14.61 -1.08 -5.95
CA LEU A 80 -15.01 -0.70 -7.30
C LEU A 80 -15.67 -1.86 -8.04
N ASP A 81 -15.16 -3.06 -7.88
CA ASP A 81 -15.73 -4.26 -8.51
C ASP A 81 -17.14 -4.53 -7.97
N ASP A 82 -17.30 -4.49 -6.66
CA ASP A 82 -18.61 -4.68 -6.02
C ASP A 82 -19.58 -3.58 -6.43
N ASP A 83 -19.12 -2.34 -6.44
CA ASP A 83 -19.95 -1.20 -6.80
C ASP A 83 -20.26 -1.19 -8.28
N ALA A 84 -19.34 -1.66 -9.13
CA ALA A 84 -19.59 -1.79 -10.57
C ALA A 84 -20.72 -2.78 -10.83
N VAL A 85 -20.76 -3.89 -10.10
CA VAL A 85 -21.84 -4.86 -10.19
C VAL A 85 -23.17 -4.22 -9.76
N LYS A 86 -23.16 -3.48 -8.65
CA LYS A 86 -24.36 -2.78 -8.17
C LYS A 86 -24.82 -1.71 -9.13
N LEU A 87 -23.86 -0.93 -9.67
CA LEU A 87 -24.18 0.09 -10.67
C LEU A 87 -24.77 -0.52 -11.93
N SER A 88 -24.22 -1.62 -12.37
CA SER A 88 -24.72 -2.35 -13.52
C SER A 88 -26.15 -2.83 -13.30
N GLN A 89 -26.46 -3.36 -12.11
CA GLN A 89 -27.79 -3.79 -11.74
C GLN A 89 -28.77 -2.63 -11.68
N VAL A 90 -28.33 -1.50 -11.12
CA VAL A 90 -29.17 -0.30 -11.02
C VAL A 90 -29.50 0.24 -12.41
N LEU A 91 -28.49 0.30 -13.27
CA LEU A 91 -28.69 0.79 -14.65
C LEU A 91 -29.65 -0.09 -15.42
N SER A 92 -29.60 -1.41 -15.21
CA SER A 92 -30.49 -2.34 -15.89
C SER A 92 -31.93 -2.24 -15.37
N LYS A 93 -32.13 -1.76 -14.14
CA LYS A 93 -33.46 -1.61 -13.55
C LYS A 93 -34.10 -0.26 -13.82
N LYS A 94 -33.34 0.70 -14.35
CA LYS A 94 -33.82 2.06 -14.64
C LYS A 94 -34.44 2.77 -13.46
N SER A 95 -34.02 2.48 -12.26
CA SER A 95 -34.54 3.13 -11.09
C SER A 95 -33.86 4.48 -10.90
N GLN A 96 -34.67 5.54 -10.78
CA GLN A 96 -34.18 6.90 -10.68
C GLN A 96 -33.81 7.28 -9.26
N ASP A 97 -34.26 6.54 -8.28
CA ASP A 97 -34.09 6.89 -6.88
C ASP A 97 -32.71 6.54 -6.31
N ASP A 98 -31.93 5.72 -7.02
CA ASP A 98 -30.65 5.24 -6.54
C ASP A 98 -29.47 6.12 -6.93
N THR A 99 -29.73 7.24 -7.59
CA THR A 99 -28.68 8.16 -8.05
C THR A 99 -27.87 8.73 -6.88
N ASN A 100 -28.50 8.98 -5.75
CA ASN A 100 -27.83 9.55 -4.58
C ASN A 100 -26.85 8.54 -3.95
N GLU A 101 -27.27 7.29 -3.82
CA GLU A 101 -26.41 6.23 -3.28
C GLU A 101 -25.18 6.02 -4.16
N ASN A 102 -25.40 6.02 -5.47
CA ASN A 102 -24.30 5.85 -6.44
C ASN A 102 -23.32 7.01 -6.35
N LYS A 103 -23.82 8.23 -6.20
CA LYS A 103 -22.98 9.42 -6.05
C LYS A 103 -22.15 9.35 -4.77
N GLU A 104 -22.75 8.90 -3.68
CA GLU A 104 -22.06 8.76 -2.40
C GLU A 104 -20.96 7.73 -2.47
N ILE A 105 -21.22 6.60 -3.13
CA ILE A 105 -20.22 5.54 -3.31
C ILE A 105 -19.06 6.05 -4.15
N ILE A 106 -19.37 6.71 -5.27
CA ILE A 106 -18.35 7.28 -6.15
C ILE A 106 -17.53 8.32 -5.40
N LYS A 107 -18.19 9.17 -4.63
CA LYS A 107 -17.54 10.19 -3.83
C LYS A 107 -16.57 9.56 -2.81
N MET A 108 -17.03 8.52 -2.12
CA MET A 108 -16.23 7.81 -1.13
C MET A 108 -14.98 7.20 -1.79
N ILE A 109 -15.17 6.54 -2.93
CA ILE A 109 -14.06 5.94 -3.67
C ILE A 109 -13.08 7.02 -4.13
N THR A 110 -13.60 8.13 -4.65
CA THR A 110 -12.77 9.25 -5.11
C THR A 110 -11.95 9.82 -3.95
N GLU A 111 -12.55 9.98 -2.79
CA GLU A 111 -11.86 10.47 -1.59
C GLU A 111 -10.76 9.52 -1.16
N GLU A 112 -11.03 8.22 -1.19
CA GLU A 112 -10.02 7.21 -0.86
C GLU A 112 -8.86 7.22 -1.85
N ILE A 113 -9.17 7.38 -3.14
CA ILE A 113 -8.15 7.51 -4.18
C ILE A 113 -7.29 8.73 -3.94
N GLU A 114 -7.90 9.87 -3.62
CA GLU A 114 -7.15 11.10 -3.33
C GLU A 114 -6.23 10.95 -2.13
N LYS A 115 -6.72 10.31 -1.06
CA LYS A 115 -5.90 10.03 0.12
C LYS A 115 -4.73 9.13 -0.25
N LEU A 116 -4.99 8.09 -1.02
CA LEU A 116 -3.95 7.16 -1.44
C LEU A 116 -2.94 7.84 -2.34
N GLU A 117 -3.39 8.72 -3.24
CA GLU A 117 -2.49 9.50 -4.09
C GLU A 117 -1.51 10.32 -3.25
N ARG A 118 -1.99 10.93 -2.18
CA ARG A 118 -1.13 11.70 -1.27
C ARG A 118 -0.12 10.79 -0.57
N GLU A 119 -0.57 9.63 -0.11
CA GLU A 119 0.31 8.67 0.54
C GLU A 119 1.37 8.14 -0.41
N VAL A 120 0.97 7.83 -1.66
CA VAL A 120 1.89 7.39 -2.69
C VAL A 120 2.91 8.50 -3.01
N GLU A 121 2.44 9.73 -3.11
CA GLU A 121 3.30 10.88 -3.36
C GLU A 121 4.35 11.05 -2.27
N VAL A 122 3.93 10.94 -1.01
CA VAL A 122 4.84 11.01 0.13
C VAL A 122 5.86 9.87 0.07
N ALA A 123 5.41 8.67 -0.24
CA ALA A 123 6.29 7.50 -0.34
C ALA A 123 7.28 7.66 -1.49
N GLU A 124 6.84 8.21 -2.63
CA GLU A 124 7.71 8.49 -3.78
C GLU A 124 8.78 9.50 -3.41
N THR A 125 8.37 10.57 -2.74
CA THR A 125 9.29 11.61 -2.29
C THR A 125 10.31 11.05 -1.31
N SER A 126 9.86 10.27 -0.35
CA SER A 126 10.73 9.62 0.62
C SER A 126 11.73 8.69 -0.06
N THR A 127 11.26 7.91 -1.03
CA THR A 127 12.11 7.00 -1.80
C THR A 127 13.18 7.76 -2.59
N PHE A 128 12.76 8.87 -3.19
CA PHE A 128 13.66 9.72 -3.96
C PHE A 128 14.72 10.34 -3.07
N LEU A 129 14.33 10.85 -1.89
CA LEU A 129 15.25 11.49 -0.96
C LEU A 129 16.22 10.50 -0.31
N SER A 130 15.77 9.29 -0.05
CA SER A 130 16.59 8.25 0.58
C SER A 130 17.30 7.37 -0.43
N GLY A 131 17.06 7.58 -1.71
CA GLY A 131 17.61 6.77 -2.79
C GLY A 131 19.02 7.18 -3.15
N LYS A 132 19.94 6.71 -2.40
CA LYS A 132 21.35 6.92 -2.72
C LYS A 132 21.92 5.73 -3.44
#